data_2c656e14ec0fed4b9a598157175e4ad6
#
_entry.id   2c656e14ec0fed4b9a598157175e4ad6
#
_cell.length_a   1.000
_cell.length_b   1.000
_cell.length_c   1.000
_cell.angle_alpha   90.00
_cell.angle_beta   90.00
_cell.angle_gamma   90.00
#
_symmetry.space_group_name_H-M   'P 1'
#
loop_
_entity.id
_entity.type
_entity.pdbx_description
1 polymer ?
#
loop_
_entity_poly.entity_id
_entity_poly.type
_entity_poly.pdbx_seq_one_letter_code
_entity_poly.pdbx_strand_id
1 'polypeptide(L)'
;MKASARSLYLLVLCLCVVTISHPVRSAAYPAVTIRNSEVRTIKSTSTGRSYDLYVRKPVDYDKNKQQKYPVLYLLDGQWDFKLLDSVIGGLLYDKAMPDILVVGIAYSGERPDYNALRAMDYTPVPGDAKGSGEGPKFLSFLKSELIPLIEANYRADPARRILGGHSFGGLFTLYAMFTDSSLFWGYLAGSPDIEFADHFIVKQEEEFAKTHKDLPVRIFFAAGGDESPLAPGIAFVRTFAGRNYNGLHWDGRVIEGEGHASAKPEFYSLGLRFLFGNG
;
A
#
# COMPACT_ATOMS: atom_id res chain seq x y z
N MET A 1 33.40 97.32 10.39
CA MET A 1 32.84 96.54 11.49
C MET A 1 32.75 95.08 10.94
N LYS A 2 33.59 94.20 11.53
CA LYS A 2 33.80 92.79 11.06
C LYS A 2 32.93 91.85 11.90
N ALA A 3 32.03 91.09 11.26
CA ALA A 3 31.30 90.05 11.91
C ALA A 3 32.00 88.69 11.60
N SER A 4 32.37 88.02 12.70
CA SER A 4 33.06 86.72 12.69
C SER A 4 32.05 85.61 12.55
N ALA A 5 32.17 84.72 11.48
CA ALA A 5 31.41 83.51 11.30
C ALA A 5 32.11 82.36 12.04
N ARG A 6 31.43 81.77 13.05
CA ARG A 6 31.87 80.56 13.71
C ARG A 6 31.24 79.34 12.95
N SER A 7 32.09 78.56 12.28
CA SER A 7 31.71 77.26 11.72
C SER A 7 31.54 76.22 12.80
N LEU A 8 30.36 75.62 12.86
CA LEU A 8 30.04 74.53 13.75
C LEU A 8 30.21 73.21 12.95
N TYR A 9 31.26 72.49 13.27
CA TYR A 9 31.42 71.11 12.67
C TYR A 9 30.59 70.10 13.46
N LEU A 10 29.57 69.56 12.80
CA LEU A 10 28.76 68.48 13.33
C LEU A 10 29.48 67.14 12.99
N LEU A 11 30.02 66.51 14.03
CA LEU A 11 30.63 65.16 13.90
C LEU A 11 29.52 64.14 13.94
N VAL A 12 29.14 63.55 12.78
CA VAL A 12 28.22 62.44 12.70
C VAL A 12 28.98 61.15 12.98
N LEU A 13 28.80 60.61 14.17
CA LEU A 13 29.34 59.30 14.53
C LEU A 13 28.43 58.18 13.96
N CYS A 14 28.84 57.60 12.82
CA CYS A 14 28.18 56.41 12.28
C CYS A 14 28.53 55.21 13.17
N LEU A 15 27.59 54.78 14.03
CA LEU A 15 27.69 53.52 14.75
C LEU A 15 27.36 52.38 13.78
N CYS A 16 28.38 51.71 13.24
CA CYS A 16 28.20 50.46 12.53
C CYS A 16 27.85 49.36 13.53
N VAL A 17 26.57 49.02 13.63
CA VAL A 17 26.11 47.83 14.36
C VAL A 17 26.43 46.63 13.49
N VAL A 18 27.54 45.94 13.77
CA VAL A 18 27.86 44.64 13.19
C VAL A 18 26.94 43.60 13.83
N THR A 19 25.86 43.28 13.16
CA THR A 19 25.01 42.13 13.56
C THR A 19 25.78 40.85 13.22
N ILE A 20 26.42 40.25 14.21
CA ILE A 20 26.98 38.91 14.10
C ILE A 20 25.80 37.95 14.05
N SER A 21 25.34 37.60 12.82
CA SER A 21 24.41 36.52 12.64
C SER A 21 25.14 35.20 12.93
N HIS A 22 24.93 34.65 14.09
CA HIS A 22 25.36 33.31 14.40
C HIS A 22 24.53 32.35 13.52
N PRO A 23 25.15 31.51 12.69
CA PRO A 23 24.40 30.49 11.98
C PRO A 23 23.73 29.58 13.03
N VAL A 24 22.41 29.57 13.04
CA VAL A 24 21.66 28.58 13.82
C VAL A 24 22.05 27.24 13.22
N ARG A 25 23.00 26.56 13.87
CA ARG A 25 23.25 25.14 13.55
C ARG A 25 21.96 24.40 13.86
N SER A 26 21.19 24.07 12.83
CA SER A 26 20.10 23.11 12.95
C SER A 26 20.72 21.84 13.50
N ALA A 27 20.48 21.56 14.76
CA ALA A 27 20.81 20.24 15.31
C ALA A 27 20.02 19.21 14.51
N ALA A 28 20.73 18.34 13.77
CA ALA A 28 20.10 17.27 13.06
C ALA A 28 19.54 16.27 14.09
N TYR A 29 18.25 16.38 14.38
CA TYR A 29 17.57 15.40 15.22
C TYR A 29 17.41 14.08 14.44
N PRO A 30 17.51 12.91 15.12
CA PRO A 30 17.32 11.63 14.46
C PRO A 30 15.89 11.52 13.92
N ALA A 31 15.75 10.97 12.71
CA ALA A 31 14.45 10.70 12.12
C ALA A 31 13.71 9.62 12.92
N VAL A 32 12.38 9.74 13.00
CA VAL A 32 11.52 8.64 13.50
C VAL A 32 11.48 7.54 12.45
N THR A 33 11.79 6.32 12.85
CA THR A 33 11.83 5.14 11.96
C THR A 33 10.86 4.07 12.43
N ILE A 34 10.35 3.29 11.49
CA ILE A 34 9.57 2.09 11.80
C ILE A 34 10.55 0.99 12.23
N ARG A 35 10.35 0.44 13.43
CA ARG A 35 11.23 -0.60 13.97
C ARG A 35 11.16 -1.88 13.14
N ASN A 36 12.25 -2.64 13.10
CA ASN A 36 12.36 -3.91 12.38
C ASN A 36 12.01 -3.81 10.89
N SER A 37 12.14 -2.63 10.30
CA SER A 37 11.93 -2.41 8.87
C SER A 37 13.22 -2.07 8.14
N GLU A 38 13.24 -2.38 6.86
CA GLU A 38 14.33 -2.05 5.94
C GLU A 38 13.77 -1.71 4.56
N VAL A 39 14.58 -1.06 3.73
CA VAL A 39 14.24 -0.77 2.33
C VAL A 39 15.18 -1.55 1.43
N ARG A 40 14.62 -2.20 0.41
CA ARG A 40 15.35 -2.83 -0.68
C ARG A 40 14.82 -2.32 -2.01
N THR A 41 15.72 -2.06 -2.95
CA THR A 41 15.33 -1.66 -4.30
C THR A 41 15.48 -2.85 -5.25
N ILE A 42 14.48 -3.08 -6.09
CA ILE A 42 14.52 -4.05 -7.18
C ILE A 42 14.19 -3.35 -8.50
N LYS A 43 14.96 -3.67 -9.55
CA LYS A 43 14.62 -3.29 -10.92
C LYS A 43 13.96 -4.49 -11.58
N SER A 44 12.69 -4.35 -11.94
CA SER A 44 11.94 -5.40 -12.60
C SER A 44 12.29 -5.49 -14.08
N THR A 45 12.47 -6.71 -14.56
CA THR A 45 12.60 -7.03 -15.99
C THR A 45 11.23 -7.10 -16.67
N SER A 46 10.21 -7.52 -15.95
CA SER A 46 8.82 -7.65 -16.45
C SER A 46 8.19 -6.30 -16.76
N THR A 47 8.37 -5.31 -15.86
CA THR A 47 7.79 -3.97 -16.01
C THR A 47 8.77 -2.94 -16.56
N GLY A 48 10.09 -3.20 -16.45
CA GLY A 48 11.15 -2.23 -16.75
C GLY A 48 11.31 -1.13 -15.68
N ARG A 49 10.51 -1.13 -14.61
CA ARG A 49 10.49 -0.13 -13.54
C ARG A 49 11.29 -0.58 -12.32
N SER A 50 11.66 0.38 -11.47
CA SER A 50 12.30 0.12 -10.18
C SER A 50 11.30 0.33 -9.06
N TYR A 51 11.34 -0.57 -8.08
CA TYR A 51 10.48 -0.54 -6.90
C TYR A 51 11.32 -0.52 -5.64
N ASP A 52 10.90 0.26 -4.66
CA ASP A 52 11.40 0.21 -3.30
C ASP A 52 10.49 -0.68 -2.46
N LEU A 53 11.05 -1.73 -1.92
CA LEU A 53 10.36 -2.70 -1.09
C LEU A 53 10.57 -2.31 0.38
N TYR A 54 9.51 -1.87 1.04
CA TYR A 54 9.50 -1.60 2.47
C TYR A 54 9.20 -2.89 3.20
N VAL A 55 10.22 -3.51 3.80
CA VAL A 55 10.07 -4.81 4.45
C VAL A 55 10.02 -4.64 5.97
N ARG A 56 8.87 -4.96 6.58
CA ARG A 56 8.71 -5.09 8.02
C ARG A 56 8.91 -6.55 8.42
N LYS A 57 9.84 -6.79 9.32
CA LYS A 57 10.06 -8.11 9.92
C LYS A 57 9.27 -8.25 11.23
N PRO A 58 8.78 -9.46 11.57
CA PRO A 58 8.17 -9.74 12.86
C PRO A 58 9.04 -9.32 14.05
N VAL A 59 8.40 -9.00 15.18
CA VAL A 59 9.09 -8.49 16.39
C VAL A 59 10.18 -9.44 16.87
N ASP A 60 9.88 -10.75 16.91
CA ASP A 60 10.81 -11.79 17.38
C ASP A 60 11.52 -12.53 16.23
N TYR A 61 11.63 -11.85 15.07
CA TYR A 61 12.20 -12.47 13.88
C TYR A 61 13.58 -13.10 14.12
N ASP A 62 14.49 -12.42 14.80
CA ASP A 62 15.85 -12.92 15.01
C ASP A 62 15.97 -13.96 16.15
N LYS A 63 14.96 -14.06 17.01
CA LYS A 63 14.94 -15.02 18.12
C LYS A 63 14.56 -16.43 17.67
N ASN A 64 13.58 -16.56 16.77
CA ASN A 64 13.09 -17.85 16.30
C ASN A 64 13.48 -18.11 14.84
N LYS A 65 14.68 -18.63 14.63
CA LYS A 65 15.25 -18.83 13.30
C LYS A 65 14.57 -19.92 12.46
N GLN A 66 13.77 -20.79 13.05
CA GLN A 66 13.07 -21.88 12.35
C GLN A 66 11.65 -21.48 11.92
N GLN A 67 11.09 -20.44 12.49
CA GLN A 67 9.74 -20.03 12.20
C GLN A 67 9.63 -19.37 10.82
N LYS A 68 8.67 -19.82 10.02
CA LYS A 68 8.20 -19.13 8.81
C LYS A 68 6.98 -18.28 9.13
N TYR A 69 6.84 -17.18 8.40
CA TYR A 69 5.82 -16.17 8.65
C TYR A 69 4.95 -15.96 7.40
N PRO A 70 3.63 -15.78 7.56
CA PRO A 70 2.80 -15.29 6.48
C PRO A 70 3.37 -13.99 5.90
N VAL A 71 3.18 -13.74 4.62
CA VAL A 71 3.68 -12.53 3.95
C VAL A 71 2.52 -11.74 3.36
N LEU A 72 2.40 -10.49 3.75
CA LEU A 72 1.51 -9.53 3.09
C LEU A 72 2.31 -8.71 2.09
N TYR A 73 2.03 -8.90 0.81
CA TYR A 73 2.44 -8.02 -0.28
C TYR A 73 1.43 -6.88 -0.36
N LEU A 74 1.86 -5.71 0.10
CA LEU A 74 1.04 -4.51 0.22
C LEU A 74 1.29 -3.59 -0.96
N LEU A 75 0.28 -3.36 -1.76
CA LEU A 75 0.30 -2.36 -2.82
C LEU A 75 0.28 -0.96 -2.20
N ASP A 76 0.75 0.04 -2.95
CA ASP A 76 0.83 1.42 -2.47
C ASP A 76 1.65 1.59 -1.17
N GLY A 77 2.74 0.86 -1.04
CA GLY A 77 3.59 0.86 0.14
C GLY A 77 4.04 2.26 0.58
N GLN A 78 4.23 3.19 -0.36
CA GLN A 78 4.60 4.58 -0.08
C GLN A 78 3.60 5.31 0.83
N TRP A 79 2.33 4.92 0.81
CA TRP A 79 1.28 5.54 1.62
C TRP A 79 0.84 4.68 2.79
N ASP A 80 0.66 3.39 2.55
CA ASP A 80 -0.06 2.49 3.45
C ASP A 80 0.85 1.70 4.40
N PHE A 81 2.18 1.61 4.12
CA PHE A 81 3.10 0.81 4.94
C PHE A 81 3.16 1.27 6.41
N LYS A 82 3.27 2.59 6.65
CA LYS A 82 3.30 3.15 8.01
C LYS A 82 1.97 2.98 8.76
N LEU A 83 0.85 3.11 8.03
CA LEU A 83 -0.48 2.89 8.59
C LEU A 83 -0.63 1.44 9.02
N LEU A 84 -0.26 0.52 8.14
CA LEU A 84 -0.38 -0.92 8.36
C LEU A 84 0.51 -1.38 9.54
N ASP A 85 1.72 -0.85 9.68
CA ASP A 85 2.58 -1.17 10.84
C ASP A 85 1.89 -0.83 12.17
N SER A 86 1.21 0.33 12.25
CA SER A 86 0.46 0.73 13.44
C SER A 86 -0.75 -0.17 13.70
N VAL A 87 -1.50 -0.52 12.65
CA VAL A 87 -2.64 -1.46 12.76
C VAL A 87 -2.18 -2.83 13.25
N ILE A 88 -1.12 -3.37 12.65
CA ILE A 88 -0.55 -4.66 13.06
C ILE A 88 -0.11 -4.61 14.51
N GLY A 89 0.53 -3.52 14.95
CA GLY A 89 0.95 -3.35 16.34
C GLY A 89 -0.20 -3.51 17.35
N GLY A 90 -1.36 -2.90 17.06
CA GLY A 90 -2.57 -3.06 17.87
C GLY A 90 -3.11 -4.49 17.86
N LEU A 91 -3.22 -5.10 16.67
CA LEU A 91 -3.71 -6.47 16.53
C LEU A 91 -2.82 -7.51 17.21
N LEU A 92 -1.50 -7.31 17.21
CA LEU A 92 -0.57 -8.18 17.93
C LEU A 92 -0.68 -8.02 19.45
N TYR A 93 -0.87 -6.78 19.93
CA TYR A 93 -1.10 -6.53 21.36
C TYR A 93 -2.34 -7.27 21.87
N ASP A 94 -3.42 -7.25 21.09
CA ASP A 94 -4.68 -7.94 21.42
C ASP A 94 -4.63 -9.45 21.10
N LYS A 95 -3.52 -9.96 20.54
CA LYS A 95 -3.38 -11.35 20.08
C LYS A 95 -4.44 -11.77 19.04
N ALA A 96 -4.88 -10.83 18.25
CA ALA A 96 -5.95 -11.01 17.25
C ALA A 96 -5.43 -11.65 15.95
N MET A 97 -4.11 -11.72 15.76
CA MET A 97 -3.45 -12.34 14.61
C MET A 97 -2.03 -12.79 14.97
N PRO A 98 -1.42 -13.72 14.21
CA PRO A 98 0.01 -14.00 14.32
C PRO A 98 0.84 -12.84 13.75
N ASP A 99 2.11 -12.71 14.15
CA ASP A 99 3.00 -11.74 13.52
C ASP A 99 3.35 -12.18 12.09
N ILE A 100 3.51 -11.20 11.18
CA ILE A 100 3.69 -11.41 9.75
C ILE A 100 4.84 -10.60 9.18
N LEU A 101 5.39 -11.04 8.06
CA LEU A 101 6.20 -10.21 7.19
C LEU A 101 5.28 -9.28 6.39
N VAL A 102 5.68 -8.01 6.22
CA VAL A 102 5.01 -7.09 5.29
C VAL A 102 6.02 -6.62 4.26
N VAL A 103 5.65 -6.69 3.01
CA VAL A 103 6.41 -6.18 1.87
C VAL A 103 5.59 -5.10 1.19
N GLY A 104 5.78 -3.86 1.60
CA GLY A 104 5.16 -2.70 0.96
C GLY A 104 5.87 -2.40 -0.36
N ILE A 105 5.14 -2.45 -1.45
CA ILE A 105 5.66 -2.17 -2.79
C ILE A 105 5.45 -0.70 -3.09
N ALA A 106 6.54 0.04 -3.21
CA ALA A 106 6.57 1.47 -3.51
C ALA A 106 7.36 1.73 -4.79
N TYR A 107 7.15 2.88 -5.42
CA TYR A 107 7.90 3.27 -6.61
C TYR A 107 9.19 3.99 -6.24
N SER A 108 10.32 3.54 -6.80
CA SER A 108 11.63 4.16 -6.59
C SER A 108 11.73 5.50 -7.30
N GLY A 109 12.55 6.39 -6.74
CA GLY A 109 12.89 7.68 -7.31
C GLY A 109 12.68 8.82 -6.33
N GLU A 110 13.25 9.99 -6.64
CA GLU A 110 13.18 11.15 -5.74
C GLU A 110 11.77 11.75 -5.66
N ARG A 111 11.03 11.78 -6.77
CA ARG A 111 9.66 12.31 -6.87
C ARG A 111 8.87 11.58 -7.95
N PRO A 112 8.57 10.29 -7.76
CA PRO A 112 7.84 9.54 -8.77
C PRO A 112 6.39 10.05 -8.89
N ASP A 113 5.86 10.03 -10.10
CA ASP A 113 4.43 10.25 -10.34
C ASP A 113 3.67 8.97 -9.92
N TYR A 114 3.34 8.88 -8.65
CA TYR A 114 2.65 7.71 -8.10
C TYR A 114 1.33 7.41 -8.81
N ASN A 115 0.58 8.43 -9.20
CA ASN A 115 -0.72 8.23 -9.85
C ASN A 115 -0.56 7.61 -11.25
N ALA A 116 0.38 8.12 -12.06
CA ALA A 116 0.65 7.54 -13.36
C ALA A 116 1.21 6.12 -13.26
N LEU A 117 2.14 5.87 -12.34
CA LEU A 117 2.75 4.55 -12.16
C LEU A 117 1.74 3.51 -11.65
N ARG A 118 0.84 3.90 -10.72
CA ARG A 118 -0.26 3.03 -10.27
C ARG A 118 -1.24 2.71 -11.38
N ALA A 119 -1.59 3.71 -12.21
CA ALA A 119 -2.45 3.48 -13.35
C ALA A 119 -1.84 2.46 -14.33
N MET A 120 -0.53 2.49 -14.55
CA MET A 120 0.16 1.47 -15.35
C MET A 120 0.07 0.09 -14.70
N ASP A 121 0.51 -0.04 -13.45
CA ASP A 121 0.75 -1.33 -12.81
C ASP A 121 -0.51 -2.02 -12.30
N TYR A 122 -1.51 -1.26 -11.87
CA TYR A 122 -2.67 -1.83 -11.16
C TYR A 122 -3.90 -1.97 -12.03
N THR A 123 -3.85 -1.54 -13.28
CA THR A 123 -4.98 -1.69 -14.20
C THR A 123 -4.73 -2.82 -15.20
N PRO A 124 -5.70 -3.75 -15.33
CA PRO A 124 -5.51 -4.96 -16.16
C PRO A 124 -5.45 -4.69 -17.66
N VAL A 125 -6.16 -3.67 -18.12
CA VAL A 125 -6.31 -3.28 -19.52
C VAL A 125 -6.21 -1.76 -19.66
N PRO A 126 -5.97 -1.22 -20.87
CA PRO A 126 -6.09 0.22 -21.11
C PRO A 126 -7.48 0.74 -20.75
N GLY A 127 -7.52 1.92 -20.10
CA GLY A 127 -8.72 2.66 -19.74
C GLY A 127 -8.45 4.16 -19.82
N ASP A 128 -9.30 5.00 -19.20
CA ASP A 128 -9.21 6.45 -19.30
C ASP A 128 -7.95 7.04 -18.62
N ALA A 129 -7.38 6.33 -17.64
CA ALA A 129 -6.15 6.75 -16.99
C ALA A 129 -4.96 6.57 -17.95
N LYS A 130 -4.23 7.67 -18.19
CA LYS A 130 -3.09 7.67 -19.10
C LYS A 130 -2.04 6.64 -18.71
N GLY A 131 -1.68 5.77 -19.67
CA GLY A 131 -0.67 4.71 -19.48
C GLY A 131 -1.19 3.47 -18.78
N SER A 132 -2.50 3.39 -18.47
CA SER A 132 -3.12 2.20 -17.88
C SER A 132 -2.95 0.94 -18.73
N GLY A 133 -3.09 -0.24 -18.10
CA GLY A 133 -3.18 -1.54 -18.81
C GLY A 133 -1.93 -2.41 -18.74
N GLU A 134 -0.97 -2.13 -17.86
CA GLU A 134 0.21 -2.99 -17.69
C GLU A 134 0.11 -3.94 -16.48
N GLY A 135 -1.07 -4.11 -15.91
CA GLY A 135 -1.34 -5.06 -14.81
C GLY A 135 -0.82 -6.47 -15.07
N PRO A 136 -0.93 -7.04 -16.29
CA PRO A 136 -0.33 -8.33 -16.61
C PRO A 136 1.18 -8.38 -16.42
N LYS A 137 1.91 -7.31 -16.76
CA LYS A 137 3.37 -7.21 -16.54
C LYS A 137 3.69 -7.11 -15.06
N PHE A 138 2.88 -6.36 -14.30
CA PHE A 138 3.06 -6.22 -12.86
C PHE A 138 2.73 -7.54 -12.12
N LEU A 139 1.73 -8.29 -12.55
CA LEU A 139 1.47 -9.64 -12.02
C LEU A 139 2.64 -10.60 -12.32
N SER A 140 3.23 -10.51 -13.52
CA SER A 140 4.44 -11.26 -13.87
C SER A 140 5.62 -10.89 -12.97
N PHE A 141 5.83 -9.59 -12.69
CA PHE A 141 6.83 -9.13 -11.74
C PHE A 141 6.61 -9.73 -10.34
N LEU A 142 5.39 -9.69 -9.81
CA LEU A 142 5.09 -10.30 -8.51
C LEU A 142 5.45 -11.79 -8.50
N LYS A 143 4.99 -12.52 -9.52
CA LYS A 143 5.10 -13.99 -9.60
C LYS A 143 6.52 -14.47 -9.82
N SER A 144 7.25 -13.86 -10.76
CA SER A 144 8.54 -14.37 -11.23
C SER A 144 9.77 -13.68 -10.65
N GLU A 145 9.60 -12.51 -10.02
CA GLU A 145 10.73 -11.74 -9.50
C GLU A 145 10.58 -11.44 -8.01
N LEU A 146 9.49 -10.78 -7.59
CA LEU A 146 9.34 -10.32 -6.21
C LEU A 146 9.15 -11.46 -5.20
N ILE A 147 8.18 -12.33 -5.44
CA ILE A 147 7.89 -13.46 -4.53
C ILE A 147 9.11 -14.36 -4.35
N PRO A 148 9.81 -14.81 -5.41
CA PRO A 148 11.04 -15.57 -5.26
C PRO A 148 12.14 -14.81 -4.50
N LEU A 149 12.30 -13.50 -4.73
CA LEU A 149 13.27 -12.68 -3.98
C LEU A 149 12.97 -12.68 -2.48
N ILE A 150 11.70 -12.49 -2.11
CA ILE A 150 11.30 -12.47 -0.69
C ILE A 150 11.49 -13.84 -0.04
N GLU A 151 11.07 -14.91 -0.71
CA GLU A 151 11.20 -16.28 -0.17
C GLU A 151 12.64 -16.76 -0.05
N ALA A 152 13.55 -16.27 -0.92
CA ALA A 152 14.97 -16.57 -0.84
C ALA A 152 15.70 -15.81 0.28
N ASN A 153 15.22 -14.62 0.66
CA ASN A 153 15.92 -13.74 1.58
C ASN A 153 15.27 -13.63 2.97
N TYR A 154 14.02 -14.06 3.11
CA TYR A 154 13.28 -13.99 4.37
C TYR A 154 12.62 -15.34 4.70
N ARG A 155 12.29 -15.53 5.97
CA ARG A 155 11.55 -16.73 6.43
C ARG A 155 10.05 -16.59 6.10
N ALA A 156 9.76 -16.46 4.81
CA ALA A 156 8.43 -16.40 4.27
C ALA A 156 7.77 -17.80 4.27
N ASP A 157 6.49 -17.85 4.58
CA ASP A 157 5.67 -19.04 4.41
C ASP A 157 5.02 -19.02 3.01
N PRO A 158 5.46 -19.86 2.07
CA PRO A 158 4.94 -19.85 0.71
C PRO A 158 3.47 -20.32 0.62
N ALA A 159 2.95 -20.97 1.67
CA ALA A 159 1.56 -21.39 1.74
C ALA A 159 0.62 -20.28 2.24
N ARG A 160 1.16 -19.17 2.77
CA ARG A 160 0.37 -18.07 3.35
C ARG A 160 0.79 -16.71 2.81
N ARG A 161 0.77 -16.57 1.48
CA ARG A 161 0.96 -15.30 0.79
C ARG A 161 -0.36 -14.53 0.77
N ILE A 162 -0.32 -13.25 1.04
CA ILE A 162 -1.47 -12.35 1.03
C ILE A 162 -1.15 -11.20 0.09
N LEU A 163 -2.12 -10.82 -0.75
CA LEU A 163 -2.07 -9.60 -1.56
C LEU A 163 -3.09 -8.61 -1.02
N GLY A 164 -2.68 -7.37 -0.80
CA GLY A 164 -3.58 -6.33 -0.30
C GLY A 164 -3.39 -5.01 -1.01
N GLY A 165 -4.50 -4.36 -1.35
CA GLY A 165 -4.50 -3.05 -1.99
C GLY A 165 -5.84 -2.34 -1.90
N HIS A 166 -5.82 -1.05 -2.22
CA HIS A 166 -6.96 -0.16 -2.14
C HIS A 166 -7.14 0.60 -3.46
N SER A 167 -8.40 0.90 -3.86
CA SER A 167 -8.71 1.60 -5.09
C SER A 167 -8.22 0.82 -6.33
N PHE A 168 -7.37 1.38 -7.19
CA PHE A 168 -6.68 0.62 -8.25
C PHE A 168 -5.90 -0.58 -7.70
N GLY A 169 -5.33 -0.46 -6.48
CA GLY A 169 -4.71 -1.61 -5.79
C GLY A 169 -5.73 -2.69 -5.44
N GLY A 170 -6.95 -2.31 -5.06
CA GLY A 170 -8.08 -3.23 -4.85
C GLY A 170 -8.51 -3.91 -6.15
N LEU A 171 -8.61 -3.15 -7.25
CA LEU A 171 -8.88 -3.68 -8.59
C LEU A 171 -7.82 -4.70 -9.00
N PHE A 172 -6.53 -4.36 -8.84
CA PHE A 172 -5.43 -5.29 -9.13
C PHE A 172 -5.47 -6.55 -8.25
N THR A 173 -5.85 -6.40 -6.98
CA THR A 173 -6.01 -7.54 -6.07
C THR A 173 -7.03 -8.55 -6.59
N LEU A 174 -8.17 -8.07 -7.08
CA LEU A 174 -9.21 -8.90 -7.71
C LEU A 174 -8.72 -9.49 -9.04
N TYR A 175 -8.07 -8.68 -9.87
CA TYR A 175 -7.49 -9.13 -11.14
C TYR A 175 -6.50 -10.28 -10.92
N ALA A 176 -5.60 -10.17 -9.97
CA ALA A 176 -4.63 -11.20 -9.64
C ALA A 176 -5.32 -12.49 -9.18
N MET A 177 -6.37 -12.38 -8.36
CA MET A 177 -7.15 -13.52 -7.87
C MET A 177 -7.81 -14.30 -9.01
N PHE A 178 -8.47 -13.61 -9.94
CA PHE A 178 -9.14 -14.27 -11.06
C PHE A 178 -8.20 -14.71 -12.18
N THR A 179 -6.95 -14.21 -12.21
CA THR A 179 -5.95 -14.63 -13.20
C THR A 179 -5.16 -15.85 -12.74
N ASP A 180 -4.77 -15.89 -11.46
CA ASP A 180 -4.02 -17.01 -10.86
C ASP A 180 -4.40 -17.13 -9.38
N SER A 181 -5.51 -17.80 -9.11
CA SER A 181 -6.05 -17.99 -7.75
C SER A 181 -5.15 -18.81 -6.83
N SER A 182 -4.15 -19.51 -7.38
CA SER A 182 -3.20 -20.32 -6.60
C SER A 182 -2.03 -19.51 -6.06
N LEU A 183 -1.82 -18.27 -6.53
CA LEU A 183 -0.65 -17.47 -6.20
C LEU A 183 -0.67 -16.95 -4.75
N PHE A 184 -1.86 -16.60 -4.26
CA PHE A 184 -2.05 -16.07 -2.90
C PHE A 184 -3.11 -16.87 -2.16
N TRP A 185 -2.86 -17.10 -0.88
CA TRP A 185 -3.81 -17.72 0.04
C TRP A 185 -4.90 -16.75 0.49
N GLY A 186 -4.56 -15.45 0.61
CA GLY A 186 -5.44 -14.42 1.13
C GLY A 186 -5.40 -13.14 0.31
N TYR A 187 -6.51 -12.40 0.33
CA TYR A 187 -6.68 -11.16 -0.41
C TYR A 187 -7.37 -10.10 0.45
N LEU A 188 -6.90 -8.86 0.35
CA LEU A 188 -7.50 -7.67 0.97
C LEU A 188 -7.84 -6.68 -0.14
N ALA A 189 -9.10 -6.55 -0.51
CA ALA A 189 -9.58 -5.68 -1.58
C ALA A 189 -10.37 -4.51 -1.00
N GLY A 190 -9.70 -3.38 -0.78
CA GLY A 190 -10.32 -2.14 -0.27
C GLY A 190 -10.81 -1.26 -1.41
N SER A 191 -12.06 -0.83 -1.36
CA SER A 191 -12.69 0.09 -2.32
C SER A 191 -12.26 -0.14 -3.77
N PRO A 192 -12.31 -1.40 -4.28
CA PRO A 192 -11.81 -1.71 -5.61
C PRO A 192 -12.57 -0.92 -6.67
N ASP A 193 -11.85 -0.40 -7.67
CA ASP A 193 -12.45 0.33 -8.79
C ASP A 193 -13.18 -0.64 -9.74
N ILE A 194 -14.43 -0.94 -9.40
CA ILE A 194 -15.28 -1.91 -10.14
C ILE A 194 -15.71 -1.38 -11.50
N GLU A 195 -15.82 -0.07 -11.67
CA GLU A 195 -16.27 0.55 -12.91
C GLU A 195 -15.16 0.70 -13.96
N PHE A 196 -13.91 0.50 -13.56
CA PHE A 196 -12.76 0.65 -14.45
C PHE A 196 -12.93 -0.10 -15.76
N ALA A 197 -12.64 0.59 -16.90
CA ALA A 197 -12.67 0.04 -18.26
C ALA A 197 -13.98 -0.73 -18.57
N ASP A 198 -15.10 -0.06 -18.39
CA ASP A 198 -16.44 -0.61 -18.63
C ASP A 198 -16.67 -1.92 -17.85
N HIS A 199 -16.42 -1.87 -16.53
CA HIS A 199 -16.62 -2.99 -15.61
C HIS A 199 -15.79 -4.22 -15.95
N PHE A 200 -14.54 -4.04 -16.38
CA PHE A 200 -13.65 -5.12 -16.77
C PHE A 200 -13.61 -6.26 -15.74
N ILE A 201 -13.49 -5.91 -14.45
CA ILE A 201 -13.34 -6.91 -13.39
C ILE A 201 -14.61 -7.76 -13.17
N VAL A 202 -15.77 -7.17 -13.43
CA VAL A 202 -17.06 -7.90 -13.40
C VAL A 202 -17.09 -8.93 -14.51
N LYS A 203 -16.73 -8.55 -15.73
CA LYS A 203 -16.67 -9.44 -16.89
C LYS A 203 -15.65 -10.56 -16.69
N GLN A 204 -14.48 -10.24 -16.07
CA GLN A 204 -13.47 -11.24 -15.75
C GLN A 204 -13.99 -12.26 -14.72
N GLU A 205 -14.69 -11.81 -13.68
CA GLU A 205 -15.34 -12.69 -12.70
C GLU A 205 -16.38 -13.58 -13.36
N GLU A 206 -17.21 -13.05 -14.24
CA GLU A 206 -18.22 -13.82 -14.98
C GLU A 206 -17.59 -14.91 -15.84
N GLU A 207 -16.50 -14.63 -16.55
CA GLU A 207 -15.77 -15.63 -17.33
C GLU A 207 -15.12 -16.69 -16.43
N PHE A 208 -14.52 -16.28 -15.31
CA PHE A 208 -13.96 -17.19 -14.31
C PHE A 208 -15.03 -18.16 -13.78
N ALA A 209 -16.21 -17.65 -13.43
CA ALA A 209 -17.31 -18.44 -12.89
C ALA A 209 -17.84 -19.52 -13.85
N LYS A 210 -17.69 -19.35 -15.18
CA LYS A 210 -18.11 -20.35 -16.19
C LYS A 210 -17.28 -21.63 -16.13
N THR A 211 -16.00 -21.50 -15.75
CA THR A 211 -15.02 -22.59 -15.85
C THR A 211 -14.52 -23.07 -14.50
N HIS A 212 -14.70 -22.29 -13.44
CA HIS A 212 -14.20 -22.60 -12.09
C HIS A 212 -15.35 -22.77 -11.10
N LYS A 213 -15.30 -23.85 -10.34
CA LYS A 213 -16.21 -24.10 -9.20
C LYS A 213 -15.48 -24.03 -7.86
N ASP A 214 -14.16 -24.15 -7.89
CA ASP A 214 -13.29 -24.12 -6.72
C ASP A 214 -12.52 -22.79 -6.69
N LEU A 215 -12.51 -22.17 -5.52
CA LEU A 215 -11.73 -20.97 -5.23
C LEU A 215 -11.32 -21.01 -3.76
N PRO A 216 -10.33 -21.86 -3.39
CA PRO A 216 -9.93 -22.08 -1.99
C PRO A 216 -9.04 -20.95 -1.46
N VAL A 217 -9.60 -19.76 -1.38
CA VAL A 217 -8.93 -18.54 -0.90
C VAL A 217 -9.74 -17.87 0.20
N ARG A 218 -9.09 -16.95 0.90
CA ARG A 218 -9.75 -16.05 1.85
C ARG A 218 -9.71 -14.63 1.28
N ILE A 219 -10.84 -13.95 1.19
CA ILE A 219 -10.90 -12.56 0.72
C ILE A 219 -11.76 -11.69 1.63
N PHE A 220 -11.24 -10.52 1.95
CA PHE A 220 -11.97 -9.47 2.66
C PHE A 220 -12.16 -8.26 1.77
N PHE A 221 -13.40 -7.81 1.67
CA PHE A 221 -13.79 -6.59 0.97
C PHE A 221 -14.11 -5.49 1.98
N ALA A 222 -13.78 -4.25 1.65
CA ALA A 222 -14.36 -3.12 2.35
C ALA A 222 -14.50 -1.92 1.41
N ALA A 223 -15.42 -1.02 1.75
CA ALA A 223 -15.56 0.29 1.13
C ALA A 223 -16.06 1.29 2.18
N GLY A 224 -15.72 2.56 2.03
CA GLY A 224 -16.27 3.62 2.88
C GLY A 224 -17.74 3.86 2.55
N GLY A 225 -18.57 4.10 3.58
CA GLY A 225 -20.01 4.33 3.41
C GLY A 225 -20.36 5.62 2.66
N ASP A 226 -19.45 6.60 2.75
CA ASP A 226 -19.60 7.91 2.08
C ASP A 226 -18.94 7.96 0.68
N GLU A 227 -18.47 6.81 0.15
CA GLU A 227 -17.93 6.73 -1.20
C GLU A 227 -19.02 6.89 -2.26
N SER A 228 -18.65 7.54 -3.37
CA SER A 228 -19.53 7.66 -4.52
C SER A 228 -18.74 7.37 -5.81
N PRO A 229 -19.17 6.34 -6.59
CA PRO A 229 -20.30 5.45 -6.34
C PRO A 229 -19.93 4.24 -5.46
N LEU A 230 -20.76 3.92 -4.47
CA LEU A 230 -20.63 2.71 -3.64
C LEU A 230 -21.38 1.50 -4.23
N ALA A 231 -22.49 1.76 -4.92
CA ALA A 231 -23.40 0.72 -5.39
C ALA A 231 -22.77 -0.33 -6.32
N PRO A 232 -21.85 -0.02 -7.25
CA PRO A 232 -21.19 -1.02 -8.10
C PRO A 232 -20.36 -2.02 -7.28
N GLY A 233 -19.65 -1.56 -6.25
CA GLY A 233 -18.88 -2.43 -5.34
C GLY A 233 -19.78 -3.40 -4.58
N ILE A 234 -20.88 -2.91 -4.02
CA ILE A 234 -21.88 -3.75 -3.32
C ILE A 234 -22.48 -4.78 -4.28
N ALA A 235 -22.84 -4.37 -5.49
CA ALA A 235 -23.40 -5.27 -6.50
C ALA A 235 -22.42 -6.38 -6.88
N PHE A 236 -21.14 -6.03 -7.10
CA PHE A 236 -20.08 -6.99 -7.38
C PHE A 236 -19.93 -8.02 -6.27
N VAL A 237 -19.76 -7.58 -5.02
CA VAL A 237 -19.58 -8.49 -3.87
C VAL A 237 -20.80 -9.40 -3.71
N ARG A 238 -22.00 -8.88 -3.91
CA ARG A 238 -23.24 -9.66 -3.83
C ARG A 238 -23.30 -10.74 -4.91
N THR A 239 -22.91 -10.43 -6.16
CA THR A 239 -22.84 -11.38 -7.27
C THR A 239 -21.78 -12.44 -7.00
N PHE A 240 -20.57 -12.03 -6.60
CA PHE A 240 -19.46 -12.93 -6.27
C PHE A 240 -19.83 -13.90 -5.14
N ALA A 241 -20.45 -13.40 -4.07
CA ALA A 241 -20.93 -14.24 -2.97
C ALA A 241 -21.96 -15.27 -3.42
N GLY A 242 -22.84 -14.91 -4.34
CA GLY A 242 -23.87 -15.80 -4.90
C GLY A 242 -23.32 -16.93 -5.78
N ARG A 243 -22.04 -16.90 -6.20
CA ARG A 243 -21.41 -17.99 -6.98
C ARG A 243 -21.20 -19.26 -6.15
N ASN A 244 -21.07 -19.15 -4.83
CA ASN A 244 -20.86 -20.26 -3.91
C ASN A 244 -19.66 -21.13 -4.30
N TYR A 245 -18.51 -20.52 -4.60
CA TYR A 245 -17.29 -21.26 -4.92
C TYR A 245 -16.88 -22.18 -3.77
N ASN A 246 -16.50 -23.42 -4.09
CA ASN A 246 -16.00 -24.36 -3.10
C ASN A 246 -14.69 -23.87 -2.50
N GLY A 247 -14.57 -23.92 -1.17
CA GLY A 247 -13.36 -23.51 -0.45
C GLY A 247 -13.17 -22.01 -0.31
N LEU A 248 -14.10 -21.19 -0.84
CA LEU A 248 -14.07 -19.75 -0.66
C LEU A 248 -14.48 -19.36 0.77
N HIS A 249 -13.62 -18.58 1.41
CA HIS A 249 -13.95 -17.87 2.65
C HIS A 249 -13.93 -16.37 2.36
N TRP A 250 -15.04 -15.70 2.56
CA TRP A 250 -15.12 -14.27 2.30
C TRP A 250 -15.92 -13.54 3.39
N ASP A 251 -15.59 -12.27 3.58
CA ASP A 251 -16.39 -11.32 4.34
C ASP A 251 -16.26 -9.94 3.71
N GLY A 252 -17.18 -9.04 4.02
CA GLY A 252 -17.16 -7.68 3.50
C GLY A 252 -17.86 -6.69 4.41
N ARG A 253 -17.38 -5.44 4.42
CA ARG A 253 -17.93 -4.34 5.24
C ARG A 253 -18.06 -3.07 4.43
N VAL A 254 -19.18 -2.39 4.64
CA VAL A 254 -19.30 -0.96 4.40
C VAL A 254 -18.95 -0.28 5.71
N ILE A 255 -17.96 0.61 5.68
CA ILE A 255 -17.45 1.32 6.85
C ILE A 255 -18.17 2.66 6.93
N GLU A 256 -19.21 2.72 7.78
CA GLU A 256 -20.11 3.85 7.87
C GLU A 256 -19.38 5.13 8.33
N GLY A 257 -19.71 6.26 7.71
CA GLY A 257 -19.12 7.57 8.00
C GLY A 257 -17.71 7.77 7.49
N GLU A 258 -17.17 6.81 6.73
CA GLU A 258 -15.83 6.88 6.16
C GLU A 258 -15.90 7.05 4.64
N GLY A 259 -15.01 7.91 4.12
CA GLY A 259 -14.82 8.08 2.68
C GLY A 259 -13.77 7.12 2.12
N HIS A 260 -13.46 7.30 0.83
CA HIS A 260 -12.57 6.44 0.06
C HIS A 260 -11.21 6.18 0.74
N ALA A 261 -10.55 7.20 1.27
CA ALA A 261 -9.22 7.03 1.87
C ALA A 261 -9.24 6.82 3.39
N SER A 262 -10.23 7.41 4.08
CA SER A 262 -10.31 7.35 5.55
C SER A 262 -10.79 6.00 6.06
N ALA A 263 -11.42 5.17 5.21
CA ALA A 263 -11.80 3.79 5.53
C ALA A 263 -10.62 2.82 5.70
N LYS A 264 -9.42 3.16 5.21
CA LYS A 264 -8.25 2.26 5.20
C LYS A 264 -7.83 1.68 6.54
N PRO A 265 -7.79 2.44 7.67
CA PRO A 265 -7.38 1.88 8.96
C PRO A 265 -8.28 0.73 9.40
N GLU A 266 -9.59 0.91 9.31
CA GLU A 266 -10.58 -0.10 9.67
C GLU A 266 -10.56 -1.27 8.69
N PHE A 267 -10.48 -0.99 7.38
CA PHE A 267 -10.31 -2.01 6.34
C PHE A 267 -9.17 -2.97 6.65
N TYR A 268 -7.95 -2.45 6.91
CA TYR A 268 -6.81 -3.31 7.22
C TYR A 268 -6.97 -4.04 8.55
N SER A 269 -7.54 -3.41 9.57
CA SER A 269 -7.77 -4.02 10.87
C SER A 269 -8.75 -5.19 10.78
N LEU A 270 -9.91 -4.97 10.18
CA LEU A 270 -10.94 -6.00 10.01
C LEU A 270 -10.47 -7.10 9.07
N GLY A 271 -9.84 -6.74 7.95
CA GLY A 271 -9.36 -7.68 6.96
C GLY A 271 -8.27 -8.63 7.49
N LEU A 272 -7.30 -8.11 8.23
CA LEU A 272 -6.28 -8.96 8.86
C LEU A 272 -6.88 -9.88 9.93
N ARG A 273 -7.80 -9.37 10.74
CA ARG A 273 -8.52 -10.22 11.71
C ARG A 273 -9.31 -11.33 11.03
N PHE A 274 -9.98 -11.02 9.91
CA PHE A 274 -10.71 -12.02 9.14
C PHE A 274 -9.77 -13.08 8.55
N LEU A 275 -8.65 -12.67 7.94
CA LEU A 275 -7.72 -13.62 7.32
C LEU A 275 -7.13 -14.59 8.33
N PHE A 276 -6.81 -14.15 9.54
CA PHE A 276 -6.14 -14.97 10.56
C PHE A 276 -7.07 -15.46 11.67
N GLY A 277 -8.29 -14.97 11.72
CA GLY A 277 -9.30 -15.43 12.67
C GLY A 277 -9.79 -16.84 12.37
N ASN A 278 -10.22 -17.54 13.40
CA ASN A 278 -10.98 -18.77 13.24
C ASN A 278 -12.38 -18.36 12.74
N GLY A 279 -12.58 -18.43 11.42
CA GLY A 279 -13.87 -18.19 10.79
C GLY A 279 -14.81 -19.37 10.98
#